data_608d8c39c9b1bc7681cba24b0ad0992c
#
_entry.id   608d8c39c9b1bc7681cba24b0ad0992c
#
_cell.length_a   1.000
_cell.length_b   1.000
_cell.length_c   1.000
_cell.angle_alpha   90.00
_cell.angle_beta   90.00
_cell.angle_gamma   90.00
#
_symmetry.space_group_name_H-M   'P 1'
#
loop_
_entity.id
_entity.type
_entity.pdbx_description
1 polymer ?
#
loop_
_entity_poly.entity_id
_entity_poly.type
_entity_poly.pdbx_seq_one_letter_code
_entity_poly.pdbx_strand_id
1 'polypeptide(L)'
;QHETNHETELITLRRARKYRRSHFSFSFVRNPFDRLIAAYNNKVIENEEPPQPMQNMGVTHGMSFEDFLDVLIETPYKQYDVHVLPQSQLLCIGNQIVPKFVGRVEQINEHWAELRDILARQGVEVMESLPQKNVRRRDRGGLQDYFNSDALIEKTLQIYGDDVRLFYNDVSVDHL
;
A
#
# COMPACT_ATOMS: atom_id res chain seq x y z
N GLN A 1 3.94 -15.84 11.72
CA GLN A 1 2.71 -16.52 12.16
C GLN A 1 1.73 -15.43 12.55
N HIS A 2 0.74 -15.15 11.68
CA HIS A 2 -0.39 -14.32 12.06
C HIS A 2 -1.31 -15.22 12.90
N GLU A 3 -1.37 -14.97 14.20
CA GLU A 3 -2.46 -15.48 15.02
C GLU A 3 -3.75 -14.85 14.49
N THR A 4 -4.48 -15.61 13.68
CA THR A 4 -5.85 -15.25 13.33
C THR A 4 -6.68 -15.51 14.59
N ASN A 5 -7.10 -14.44 15.27
CA ASN A 5 -8.17 -14.54 16.24
C ASN A 5 -9.35 -15.25 15.57
N HIS A 6 -9.99 -16.16 16.28
CA HIS A 6 -11.14 -16.93 15.80
C HIS A 6 -12.34 -16.04 15.35
N GLU A 7 -12.26 -14.73 15.57
CA GLU A 7 -13.26 -13.72 15.22
C GLU A 7 -13.03 -13.05 13.86
N THR A 8 -11.92 -13.35 13.17
CA THR A 8 -11.61 -12.73 11.88
C THR A 8 -11.67 -13.74 10.72
N GLU A 9 -12.35 -13.37 9.66
CA GLU A 9 -12.46 -14.15 8.42
C GLU A 9 -11.81 -13.39 7.26
N LEU A 10 -10.93 -14.06 6.51
CA LEU A 10 -10.41 -13.52 5.26
C LEU A 10 -11.45 -13.67 4.15
N ILE A 11 -11.84 -12.55 3.55
CA ILE A 11 -12.82 -12.54 2.46
C ILE A 11 -12.21 -11.93 1.20
N THR A 12 -12.69 -12.37 0.04
CA THR A 12 -12.29 -11.77 -1.24
C THR A 12 -12.88 -10.38 -1.40
N LEU A 13 -12.24 -9.53 -2.20
CA LEU A 13 -12.74 -8.18 -2.51
C LEU A 13 -14.15 -8.21 -3.13
N ARG A 14 -14.47 -9.22 -3.96
CA ARG A 14 -15.82 -9.42 -4.50
C ARG A 14 -16.85 -9.70 -3.42
N ARG A 15 -16.48 -10.46 -2.37
CA ARG A 15 -17.34 -10.72 -1.22
C ARG A 15 -17.48 -9.47 -0.36
N ALA A 16 -16.40 -8.73 -0.10
CA ALA A 16 -16.44 -7.45 0.59
C ALA A 16 -17.39 -6.44 -0.08
N ARG A 17 -17.37 -6.37 -1.43
CA ARG A 17 -18.30 -5.53 -2.20
C ARG A 17 -19.77 -5.87 -1.94
N LYS A 18 -20.12 -7.16 -1.79
CA LYS A 18 -21.50 -7.58 -1.48
C LYS A 18 -21.97 -7.06 -0.11
N TYR A 19 -21.04 -7.01 0.87
CA TYR A 19 -21.33 -6.52 2.21
C TYR A 19 -21.33 -4.99 2.34
N ARG A 20 -20.94 -4.25 1.30
CA ARG A 20 -20.83 -2.78 1.34
C ARG A 20 -22.12 -2.07 1.79
N ARG A 21 -23.30 -2.67 1.55
CA ARG A 21 -24.59 -2.09 1.97
C ARG A 21 -24.90 -2.32 3.45
N SER A 22 -24.51 -3.46 4.01
CA SER A 22 -24.84 -3.92 5.37
C SER A 22 -23.72 -3.70 6.38
N HIS A 23 -22.47 -3.55 5.92
CA HIS A 23 -21.31 -3.40 6.78
C HIS A 23 -20.57 -2.10 6.47
N PHE A 24 -19.97 -1.52 7.49
CA PHE A 24 -18.97 -0.47 7.32
C PHE A 24 -17.62 -1.13 7.08
N SER A 25 -16.87 -0.63 6.09
CA SER A 25 -15.54 -1.13 5.75
C SER A 25 -14.59 0.04 5.56
N PHE A 26 -13.39 -0.12 6.04
CA PHE A 26 -12.35 0.90 5.91
C PHE A 26 -10.99 0.27 5.55
N SER A 27 -10.11 1.10 5.06
CA SER A 27 -8.70 0.77 4.82
C SER A 27 -7.85 2.02 4.99
N PHE A 28 -6.53 1.80 5.10
CA PHE A 28 -5.54 2.86 5.00
C PHE A 28 -4.62 2.56 3.82
N VAL A 29 -4.31 3.59 3.07
CA VAL A 29 -3.34 3.56 1.96
C VAL A 29 -2.11 4.37 2.35
N ARG A 30 -1.00 4.06 1.74
CA ARG A 30 0.26 4.78 1.87
C ARG A 30 0.66 5.34 0.51
N ASN A 31 1.34 6.49 0.52
CA ASN A 31 1.95 7.05 -0.67
C ASN A 31 2.67 5.94 -1.46
N PRO A 32 2.32 5.73 -2.75
CA PRO A 32 2.85 4.59 -3.52
C PRO A 32 4.36 4.66 -3.73
N PHE A 33 4.96 5.84 -3.81
CA PHE A 33 6.41 6.03 -3.93
C PHE A 33 7.12 5.62 -2.63
N ASP A 34 6.65 6.14 -1.49
CA ASP A 34 7.16 5.75 -0.17
C ASP A 34 6.99 4.26 0.12
N ARG A 35 5.87 3.69 -0.31
CA ARG A 35 5.58 2.26 -0.13
C ARG A 35 6.53 1.41 -0.95
N LEU A 36 6.78 1.80 -2.19
CA LEU A 36 7.69 1.12 -3.10
C LEU A 36 9.12 1.12 -2.57
N ILE A 37 9.64 2.29 -2.15
CA ILE A 37 10.98 2.39 -1.53
C ILE A 37 11.07 1.51 -0.27
N ALA A 38 10.04 1.54 0.57
CA ALA A 38 10.03 0.72 1.78
C ALA A 38 10.06 -0.78 1.46
N ALA A 39 9.35 -1.22 0.42
CA ALA A 39 9.36 -2.59 -0.03
C ALA A 39 10.73 -2.97 -0.64
N TYR A 40 11.28 -2.13 -1.51
CA TYR A 40 12.60 -2.31 -2.11
C TYR A 40 13.69 -2.44 -1.03
N ASN A 41 13.79 -1.47 -0.12
CA ASN A 41 14.81 -1.51 0.94
C ASN A 41 14.66 -2.75 1.82
N ASN A 42 13.44 -3.07 2.23
CA ASN A 42 13.23 -4.18 3.15
C ASN A 42 13.39 -5.55 2.50
N LYS A 43 12.96 -5.72 1.24
CA LYS A 43 12.86 -7.03 0.60
C LYS A 43 14.00 -7.32 -0.39
N VAL A 44 14.62 -6.28 -0.96
CA VAL A 44 15.65 -6.42 -1.98
C VAL A 44 17.03 -6.12 -1.41
N ILE A 45 17.14 -5.11 -0.54
CA ILE A 45 18.45 -4.67 -0.03
C ILE A 45 18.76 -5.30 1.34
N GLU A 46 17.79 -5.32 2.28
CA GLU A 46 18.04 -5.79 3.65
C GLU A 46 17.96 -7.31 3.78
N ASN A 47 17.09 -7.96 3.02
CA ASN A 47 16.95 -9.40 3.04
C ASN A 47 17.90 -10.05 2.05
N GLU A 48 18.80 -10.90 2.52
CA GLU A 48 19.68 -11.71 1.68
C GLU A 48 18.91 -12.62 0.70
N GLU A 49 17.73 -13.07 1.13
CA GLU A 49 16.78 -13.80 0.29
C GLU A 49 15.47 -13.02 0.19
N PRO A 50 15.15 -12.41 -0.97
CA PRO A 50 13.83 -11.84 -1.20
C PRO A 50 12.72 -12.89 -0.99
N PRO A 51 11.49 -12.49 -0.59
CA PRO A 51 10.37 -13.42 -0.46
C PRO A 51 10.16 -14.26 -1.73
N GLN A 52 9.80 -15.52 -1.57
CA GLN A 52 9.62 -16.44 -2.71
C GLN A 52 8.73 -15.89 -3.84
N PRO A 53 7.61 -15.20 -3.57
CA PRO A 53 6.83 -14.56 -4.65
C PRO A 53 7.64 -13.51 -5.42
N MET A 54 8.51 -12.75 -4.77
CA MET A 54 9.38 -11.78 -5.46
C MET A 54 10.47 -12.48 -6.28
N GLN A 55 11.06 -13.57 -5.76
CA GLN A 55 12.03 -14.38 -6.52
C GLN A 55 11.36 -14.95 -7.79
N ASN A 56 10.10 -15.39 -7.69
CA ASN A 56 9.34 -15.90 -8.83
C ASN A 56 9.07 -14.81 -9.90
N MET A 57 9.08 -13.54 -9.51
CA MET A 57 9.02 -12.40 -10.42
C MET A 57 10.38 -12.08 -11.07
N GLY A 58 11.48 -12.66 -10.59
CA GLY A 58 12.82 -12.37 -11.04
C GLY A 58 13.60 -11.39 -10.15
N VAL A 59 13.04 -11.02 -8.99
CA VAL A 59 13.72 -10.14 -8.04
C VAL A 59 14.85 -10.89 -7.34
N THR A 60 16.04 -10.29 -7.32
CA THR A 60 17.23 -10.82 -6.66
C THR A 60 17.75 -9.85 -5.61
N HIS A 61 18.45 -10.37 -4.60
CA HIS A 61 19.08 -9.54 -3.58
C HIS A 61 20.06 -8.54 -4.20
N GLY A 62 19.99 -7.29 -3.75
CA GLY A 62 20.93 -6.24 -4.16
C GLY A 62 20.77 -5.73 -5.60
N MET A 63 19.71 -6.13 -6.34
CA MET A 63 19.46 -5.56 -7.66
C MET A 63 19.23 -4.05 -7.59
N SER A 64 19.54 -3.32 -8.66
CA SER A 64 19.34 -1.88 -8.70
C SER A 64 17.85 -1.51 -8.60
N PHE A 65 17.54 -0.28 -8.17
CA PHE A 65 16.17 0.19 -8.10
C PHE A 65 15.51 0.26 -9.47
N GLU A 66 16.27 0.63 -10.49
CA GLU A 66 15.79 0.67 -11.88
C GLU A 66 15.45 -0.74 -12.40
N ASP A 67 16.34 -1.71 -12.23
CA ASP A 67 16.08 -3.10 -12.63
C ASP A 67 14.86 -3.68 -11.86
N PHE A 68 14.70 -3.29 -10.59
CA PHE A 68 13.53 -3.69 -9.80
C PHE A 68 12.24 -3.13 -10.39
N LEU A 69 12.21 -1.87 -10.84
CA LEU A 69 11.05 -1.29 -11.53
C LEU A 69 10.76 -2.02 -12.85
N ASP A 70 11.80 -2.37 -13.62
CA ASP A 70 11.64 -3.08 -14.88
C ASP A 70 11.02 -4.48 -14.66
N VAL A 71 11.48 -5.20 -13.64
CA VAL A 71 10.86 -6.47 -13.21
C VAL A 71 9.38 -6.27 -12.87
N LEU A 72 9.03 -5.21 -12.16
CA LEU A 72 7.63 -4.92 -11.84
C LEU A 72 6.82 -4.62 -13.10
N ILE A 73 7.33 -3.82 -14.03
CA ILE A 73 6.63 -3.47 -15.28
C ILE A 73 6.35 -4.70 -16.13
N GLU A 74 7.32 -5.62 -16.22
CA GLU A 74 7.20 -6.83 -17.05
C GLU A 74 6.34 -7.91 -16.41
N THR A 75 6.13 -7.87 -15.09
CA THR A 75 5.37 -8.89 -14.36
C THR A 75 3.86 -8.57 -14.38
N PRO A 76 2.98 -9.51 -14.73
CA PRO A 76 1.54 -9.31 -14.56
C PRO A 76 1.13 -9.20 -13.09
N TYR A 77 0.21 -8.28 -12.74
CA TYR A 77 -0.23 -8.04 -11.34
C TYR A 77 -0.65 -9.29 -10.57
N LYS A 78 -1.22 -10.30 -11.24
CA LYS A 78 -1.61 -11.58 -10.61
C LYS A 78 -0.44 -12.39 -10.04
N GLN A 79 0.80 -12.04 -10.44
CA GLN A 79 2.03 -12.69 -9.99
C GLN A 79 2.79 -11.82 -8.98
N TYR A 80 2.32 -10.60 -8.71
CA TYR A 80 2.99 -9.70 -7.77
C TYR A 80 2.97 -10.26 -6.35
N ASP A 81 4.09 -10.04 -5.67
CA ASP A 81 4.10 -10.10 -4.21
C ASP A 81 3.22 -8.99 -3.62
N VAL A 82 2.50 -9.28 -2.54
CA VAL A 82 1.55 -8.37 -1.91
C VAL A 82 2.19 -7.04 -1.44
N HIS A 83 3.49 -7.04 -1.13
CA HIS A 83 4.20 -5.84 -0.68
C HIS A 83 4.37 -4.80 -1.80
N VAL A 84 4.37 -5.23 -3.05
CA VAL A 84 4.53 -4.36 -4.23
C VAL A 84 3.30 -4.29 -5.11
N LEU A 85 2.27 -5.10 -4.83
CA LEU A 85 1.01 -5.04 -5.57
C LEU A 85 0.36 -3.66 -5.38
N PRO A 86 -0.08 -2.95 -6.45
CA PRO A 86 -0.79 -1.68 -6.31
C PRO A 86 -1.99 -1.78 -5.36
N GLN A 87 -2.19 -0.76 -4.54
CA GLN A 87 -3.26 -0.72 -3.55
C GLN A 87 -4.64 -0.69 -4.22
N SER A 88 -4.73 -0.11 -5.41
CA SER A 88 -5.91 -0.17 -6.27
C SER A 88 -6.33 -1.60 -6.61
N GLN A 89 -5.38 -2.51 -6.83
CA GLN A 89 -5.66 -3.94 -7.05
C GLN A 89 -6.20 -4.64 -5.79
N LEU A 90 -5.89 -4.12 -4.62
CA LEU A 90 -6.35 -4.65 -3.32
C LEU A 90 -7.69 -4.06 -2.87
N LEU A 91 -8.01 -2.83 -3.26
CA LEU A 91 -9.12 -2.07 -2.70
C LEU A 91 -10.21 -1.72 -3.71
N CYS A 92 -9.99 -1.95 -5.03
CA CYS A 92 -10.92 -1.55 -6.07
C CYS A 92 -11.41 -2.75 -6.91
N ILE A 93 -12.61 -2.63 -7.44
CA ILE A 93 -13.13 -3.48 -8.51
C ILE A 93 -13.35 -2.56 -9.71
N GLY A 94 -12.49 -2.68 -10.72
CA GLY A 94 -12.36 -1.64 -11.74
C GLY A 94 -11.99 -0.30 -11.07
N ASN A 95 -12.68 0.76 -11.42
CA ASN A 95 -12.47 2.09 -10.83
C ASN A 95 -13.27 2.33 -9.53
N GLN A 96 -13.99 1.34 -9.01
CA GLN A 96 -14.81 1.49 -7.82
C GLN A 96 -14.04 1.09 -6.56
N ILE A 97 -13.75 2.04 -5.69
CA ILE A 97 -13.21 1.80 -4.35
C ILE A 97 -14.27 1.03 -3.53
N VAL A 98 -13.90 -0.13 -3.00
CA VAL A 98 -14.79 -1.01 -2.23
C VAL A 98 -14.97 -0.55 -0.78
N PRO A 99 -13.92 -0.18 -0.02
CA PRO A 99 -14.08 0.38 1.31
C PRO A 99 -14.93 1.66 1.30
N LYS A 100 -15.70 1.89 2.36
CA LYS A 100 -16.50 3.11 2.54
C LYS A 100 -15.66 4.29 3.03
N PHE A 101 -14.55 4.00 3.70
CA PHE A 101 -13.57 4.97 4.17
C PHE A 101 -12.18 4.49 3.77
N VAL A 102 -11.37 5.41 3.23
CA VAL A 102 -9.96 5.18 2.94
C VAL A 102 -9.16 6.32 3.54
N GLY A 103 -8.39 6.02 4.58
CA GLY A 103 -7.46 6.98 5.19
C GLY A 103 -6.06 6.87 4.56
N ARG A 104 -5.22 7.86 4.81
CA ARG A 104 -3.80 7.88 4.41
C ARG A 104 -2.90 7.70 5.63
N VAL A 105 -1.88 6.88 5.50
CA VAL A 105 -0.90 6.64 6.58
C VAL A 105 -0.13 7.91 6.92
N GLU A 106 0.12 8.76 5.94
CA GLU A 106 0.80 10.06 6.11
C GLU A 106 0.02 11.02 7.01
N GLN A 107 -1.30 10.89 7.04
CA GLN A 107 -2.24 11.67 7.85
C GLN A 107 -2.95 10.77 8.88
N ILE A 108 -2.25 9.77 9.41
CA ILE A 108 -2.86 8.70 10.20
C ILE A 108 -3.64 9.20 11.42
N ASN A 109 -3.14 10.21 12.11
CA ASN A 109 -3.79 10.75 13.31
C ASN A 109 -5.14 11.43 12.97
N GLU A 110 -5.16 12.22 11.89
CA GLU A 110 -6.35 12.94 11.42
C GLU A 110 -7.39 11.95 10.91
N HIS A 111 -7.00 11.07 10.00
CA HIS A 111 -7.90 10.07 9.43
C HIS A 111 -8.36 9.01 10.44
N TRP A 112 -7.53 8.71 11.46
CA TRP A 112 -7.96 7.85 12.55
C TRP A 112 -9.03 8.52 13.42
N ALA A 113 -8.88 9.81 13.73
CA ALA A 113 -9.89 10.57 14.46
C ALA A 113 -11.21 10.62 13.68
N GLU A 114 -11.17 10.92 12.38
CA GLU A 114 -12.37 10.90 11.52
C GLU A 114 -13.03 9.52 11.50
N LEU A 115 -12.25 8.45 11.32
CA LEU A 115 -12.77 7.08 11.33
C LEU A 115 -13.44 6.73 12.67
N ARG A 116 -12.83 7.12 13.79
CA ARG A 116 -13.41 6.94 15.12
C ARG A 116 -14.78 7.60 15.25
N ASP A 117 -14.90 8.83 14.78
CA ASP A 117 -16.18 9.57 14.83
C ASP A 117 -17.26 8.88 13.98
N ILE A 118 -16.87 8.31 12.84
CA ILE A 118 -17.79 7.53 11.99
C ILE A 118 -18.22 6.25 12.71
N LEU A 119 -17.29 5.53 13.33
CA LEU A 119 -17.56 4.29 14.06
C LEU A 119 -18.40 4.53 15.33
N ALA A 120 -18.10 5.59 16.08
CA ALA A 120 -18.86 5.98 17.27
C ALA A 120 -20.34 6.26 16.95
N ARG A 121 -20.61 6.93 15.82
CA ARG A 121 -21.99 7.13 15.31
C ARG A 121 -22.72 5.83 14.98
N GLN A 122 -21.99 4.73 14.81
CA GLN A 122 -22.53 3.38 14.59
C GLN A 122 -22.55 2.53 15.86
N GLY A 123 -22.21 3.11 17.02
CA GLY A 123 -22.16 2.41 18.31
C GLY A 123 -20.92 1.54 18.49
N VAL A 124 -19.87 1.74 17.69
CA VAL A 124 -18.61 0.99 17.79
C VAL A 124 -17.55 1.86 18.47
N GLU A 125 -17.13 1.45 19.63
CA GLU A 125 -16.02 2.08 20.36
C GLU A 125 -14.70 1.44 19.96
N VAL A 126 -13.71 2.27 19.65
CA VAL A 126 -12.33 1.85 19.35
C VAL A 126 -11.35 2.67 20.17
N MET A 127 -10.11 2.20 20.26
CA MET A 127 -9.06 2.89 21.01
C MET A 127 -8.84 4.32 20.52
N GLU A 128 -8.49 5.21 21.45
CA GLU A 128 -8.30 6.64 21.15
C GLU A 128 -7.14 6.90 20.18
N SER A 129 -6.06 6.14 20.30
CA SER A 129 -4.89 6.26 19.43
C SER A 129 -4.44 4.89 18.95
N LEU A 130 -3.86 4.86 17.75
CA LEU A 130 -3.26 3.65 17.23
C LEU A 130 -1.91 3.39 17.93
N PRO A 131 -1.60 2.12 18.30
CA PRO A 131 -0.29 1.78 18.82
C PRO A 131 0.78 2.05 17.75
N GLN A 132 1.79 2.82 18.10
CA GLN A 132 2.93 3.07 17.22
C GLN A 132 3.78 1.79 17.14
N LYS A 133 3.53 0.96 16.13
CA LYS A 133 4.37 -0.19 15.79
C LYS A 133 5.08 0.08 14.47
N ASN A 134 6.36 -0.33 14.40
CA ASN A 134 7.16 -0.24 13.17
C ASN A 134 7.41 1.18 12.65
N VAL A 135 7.50 2.18 13.51
CA VAL A 135 8.02 3.50 13.14
C VAL A 135 9.52 3.34 12.90
N ARG A 136 9.89 2.91 11.70
CA ARG A 136 11.30 2.93 11.27
C ARG A 136 11.68 4.39 11.01
N ARG A 137 12.73 4.88 11.69
CA ARG A 137 13.35 6.15 11.32
C ARG A 137 13.82 6.06 9.87
N ARG A 138 13.51 7.09 9.09
CA ARG A 138 14.02 7.26 7.72
C ARG A 138 15.51 7.64 7.77
N ASP A 139 16.38 6.70 8.14
CA ASP A 139 17.83 6.90 8.11
C ASP A 139 18.46 6.55 6.74
N ARG A 140 17.66 6.23 5.73
CA ARG A 140 18.14 5.83 4.40
C ARG A 140 17.48 6.66 3.32
N GLY A 141 18.19 7.70 2.89
CA GLY A 141 17.89 8.49 1.70
C GLY A 141 16.46 9.07 1.62
N GLY A 142 16.32 10.27 1.09
CA GLY A 142 15.01 10.83 0.75
C GLY A 142 14.44 10.21 -0.51
N LEU A 143 13.18 10.53 -0.84
CA LEU A 143 12.56 10.19 -2.14
C LEU A 143 13.46 10.56 -3.31
N GLN A 144 14.16 11.69 -3.23
CA GLN A 144 15.06 12.21 -4.27
C GLN A 144 16.25 11.31 -4.59
N ASP A 145 16.70 10.47 -3.64
CA ASP A 145 17.81 9.55 -3.87
C ASP A 145 17.40 8.37 -4.79
N TYR A 146 16.13 8.03 -4.77
CA TYR A 146 15.55 6.97 -5.62
C TYR A 146 14.94 7.50 -6.90
N PHE A 147 14.26 8.64 -6.84
CA PHE A 147 13.56 9.26 -7.97
C PHE A 147 14.35 10.48 -8.48
N ASN A 148 15.60 10.24 -8.86
CA ASN A 148 16.53 11.27 -9.33
C ASN A 148 16.42 11.56 -10.84
N SER A 149 15.46 10.96 -11.52
CA SER A 149 15.18 11.20 -12.94
C SER A 149 13.69 11.03 -13.25
N ASP A 150 13.22 11.76 -14.26
CA ASP A 150 11.84 11.66 -14.76
C ASP A 150 11.51 10.24 -15.22
N ALA A 151 12.47 9.53 -15.79
CA ALA A 151 12.28 8.15 -16.23
C ALA A 151 11.89 7.19 -15.09
N LEU A 152 12.47 7.32 -13.90
CA LEU A 152 12.11 6.49 -12.73
C LEU A 152 10.73 6.86 -12.18
N ILE A 153 10.37 8.15 -12.24
CA ILE A 153 9.03 8.62 -11.89
C ILE A 153 8.01 8.04 -12.87
N GLU A 154 8.26 8.11 -14.17
CA GLU A 154 7.37 7.58 -15.22
C GLU A 154 7.20 6.06 -15.08
N LYS A 155 8.29 5.30 -14.89
CA LYS A 155 8.22 3.85 -14.62
C LYS A 155 7.34 3.56 -13.41
N THR A 156 7.49 4.33 -12.34
CA THR A 156 6.69 4.17 -11.11
C THR A 156 5.21 4.49 -11.35
N LEU A 157 4.92 5.56 -12.10
CA LEU A 157 3.55 5.92 -12.47
C LEU A 157 2.92 4.89 -13.42
N GLN A 158 3.70 4.24 -14.27
CA GLN A 158 3.21 3.13 -15.09
C GLN A 158 2.66 1.98 -14.23
N ILE A 159 3.30 1.71 -13.08
CA ILE A 159 2.89 0.64 -12.16
C ILE A 159 1.75 1.12 -11.23
N TYR A 160 1.91 2.30 -10.62
CA TYR A 160 1.08 2.79 -9.51
C TYR A 160 0.21 4.00 -9.87
N GLY A 161 0.09 4.36 -11.15
CA GLY A 161 -0.70 5.53 -11.58
C GLY A 161 -2.16 5.48 -11.14
N ASP A 162 -2.76 4.29 -11.06
CA ASP A 162 -4.11 4.12 -10.51
C ASP A 162 -4.18 4.41 -9.01
N ASP A 163 -3.15 4.05 -8.24
CA ASP A 163 -3.07 4.39 -6.82
C ASP A 163 -3.01 5.91 -6.62
N VAL A 164 -2.18 6.60 -7.42
CA VAL A 164 -2.09 8.07 -7.40
C VAL A 164 -3.44 8.68 -7.76
N ARG A 165 -4.01 8.29 -8.88
CA ARG A 165 -5.29 8.82 -9.38
C ARG A 165 -6.46 8.59 -8.43
N LEU A 166 -6.53 7.44 -7.76
CA LEU A 166 -7.67 7.06 -6.92
C LEU A 166 -7.54 7.53 -5.46
N PHE A 167 -6.31 7.60 -4.95
CA PHE A 167 -6.10 7.85 -3.53
C PHE A 167 -5.31 9.14 -3.23
N TYR A 168 -4.66 9.76 -4.24
CA TYR A 168 -3.77 10.90 -4.10
C TYR A 168 -4.01 11.97 -5.19
N ASN A 169 -5.22 12.05 -5.74
CA ASN A 169 -5.57 12.98 -6.83
C ASN A 169 -5.53 14.46 -6.44
N ASP A 170 -5.46 14.76 -5.16
CA ASP A 170 -5.33 16.10 -4.56
C ASP A 170 -3.88 16.50 -4.28
N VAL A 171 -2.92 15.60 -4.54
CA VAL A 171 -1.49 15.82 -4.31
C VAL A 171 -0.78 15.91 -5.67
N SER A 172 0.02 16.96 -5.86
CA SER A 172 0.88 17.03 -7.05
C SER A 172 1.93 15.90 -7.02
N VAL A 173 2.26 15.35 -8.19
CA VAL A 173 3.31 14.33 -8.32
C VAL A 173 4.65 14.83 -7.77
N ASP A 174 4.91 16.14 -7.85
CA ASP A 174 6.12 16.77 -7.30
C ASP A 174 6.15 16.77 -5.76
N HIS A 175 5.03 16.43 -5.11
CA HIS A 175 4.86 16.38 -3.65
C HIS A 175 4.50 14.96 -3.15
N LEU A 176 4.52 13.97 -4.05
CA LEU A 176 4.41 12.56 -3.70
C LEU A 176 5.80 12.00 -3.30
#